data_a3a1be0dfd0c3f21c6f747f8468fb5cc
#
_entry.id   a3a1be0dfd0c3f21c6f747f8468fb5cc
#
_cell.length_a   1.000
_cell.length_b   1.000
_cell.length_c   1.000
_cell.angle_alpha   90.00
_cell.angle_beta   90.00
_cell.angle_gamma   90.00
#
_symmetry.space_group_name_H-M   'P 1'
#
loop_
_entity.id
_entity.type
_entity.pdbx_description
1 polymer ?
#
loop_
_entity_poly.entity_id
_entity_poly.type
_entity_poly.pdbx_seq_one_letter_code
_entity_poly.pdbx_strand_id
1 'polypeptide(L)'
;MSHNNANSLGADADWPSGWQVRRVAETGSTNADLLLAGEGGAPHHSVLMADFQSSGKGRLDRTWVAEPGTNLLVSLLFRLDAGAQRPLHQFTQMVGMAAARACTQVASITPNMKWPNDLLVNNKKISGILAQGAPQFVVVGIGVNVGWAPEGATSLVHEAPACAAKPTDVLRAMLPHIASFESLTPQQLHQLYQDELSTIGQRVRVEQHGGAVLEGIAVAVHTDGRLLVREDNGAEHHVDTGDVVHLRSA
;
A
#
# COMPACT_ATOMS: atom_id res chain seq x y z
N MET A 1 7.36 1.69 34.64
CA MET A 1 8.28 0.57 34.39
C MET A 1 8.76 0.69 32.95
N SER A 2 10.04 0.92 32.81
CA SER A 2 10.70 1.25 31.53
C SER A 2 10.68 0.03 30.60
N HIS A 3 9.89 0.07 29.53
CA HIS A 3 10.02 -0.93 28.46
C HIS A 3 11.28 -0.64 27.68
N ASN A 4 12.20 -1.54 27.83
CA ASN A 4 13.55 -1.56 27.30
C ASN A 4 13.56 -1.47 25.76
N ASN A 5 14.21 -0.45 25.26
CA ASN A 5 14.42 -0.08 23.86
C ASN A 5 15.56 -0.92 23.23
N ALA A 6 15.44 -2.24 23.23
CA ALA A 6 16.56 -3.15 22.94
C ALA A 6 16.43 -3.90 21.61
N ASN A 7 15.84 -3.30 20.54
CA ASN A 7 15.83 -3.95 19.22
C ASN A 7 15.83 -2.97 18.02
N SER A 8 16.34 -1.75 18.16
CA SER A 8 16.58 -0.92 16.98
C SER A 8 17.89 -1.37 16.33
N LEU A 9 17.79 -2.00 15.17
CA LEU A 9 18.93 -2.15 14.26
C LEU A 9 19.35 -0.73 13.86
N GLY A 10 20.62 -0.38 14.10
CA GLY A 10 21.18 0.96 14.07
C GLY A 10 20.68 1.83 12.90
N ALA A 11 20.67 3.13 13.12
CA ALA A 11 20.29 4.11 12.12
C ALA A 11 21.14 3.90 10.86
N ASP A 12 20.57 3.30 9.83
CA ASP A 12 21.13 3.37 8.47
C ASP A 12 21.06 4.84 8.06
N ALA A 13 22.22 5.46 7.93
CA ALA A 13 22.41 6.89 8.10
C ALA A 13 21.95 7.78 6.94
N ASP A 14 21.13 7.33 5.98
CA ASP A 14 20.80 8.12 4.79
C ASP A 14 19.35 7.98 4.33
N TRP A 15 18.40 8.22 5.26
CA TRP A 15 17.00 8.39 4.87
C TRP A 15 16.75 9.82 4.33
N PRO A 16 15.83 9.99 3.36
CA PRO A 16 15.45 11.33 2.89
C PRO A 16 15.04 12.24 4.05
N SER A 17 15.45 13.51 3.99
CA SER A 17 15.14 14.48 5.05
C SER A 17 13.64 14.58 5.31
N GLY A 18 13.27 14.80 6.57
CA GLY A 18 11.86 14.90 7.00
C GLY A 18 11.21 13.57 7.39
N TRP A 19 11.88 12.42 7.19
CA TRP A 19 11.39 11.10 7.56
C TRP A 19 12.13 10.54 8.77
N GLN A 20 11.37 10.00 9.73
CA GLN A 20 11.91 9.36 10.93
C GLN A 20 11.74 7.85 10.82
N VAL A 21 12.72 7.19 10.24
CA VAL A 21 12.67 5.75 9.99
C VAL A 21 13.30 4.99 11.14
N ARG A 22 12.52 4.10 11.76
CA ARG A 22 12.98 3.10 12.73
C ARG A 22 12.87 1.72 12.12
N ARG A 23 13.93 0.93 12.18
CA ARG A 23 13.95 -0.47 11.77
C ARG A 23 14.05 -1.37 12.99
N VAL A 24 13.28 -2.46 12.99
CA VAL A 24 13.32 -3.52 14.01
C VAL A 24 13.49 -4.87 13.34
N ALA A 25 14.11 -5.82 14.03
CA ALA A 25 14.28 -7.17 13.52
C ALA A 25 12.92 -7.89 13.40
N GLU A 26 12.07 -7.75 14.43
CA GLU A 26 10.77 -8.41 14.47
C GLU A 26 9.75 -7.56 15.24
N THR A 27 8.49 -7.66 14.81
CA THR A 27 7.33 -7.18 15.55
C THR A 27 6.09 -8.04 15.24
N GLY A 28 5.03 -7.88 15.99
CA GLY A 28 3.73 -8.45 15.65
C GLY A 28 3.17 -7.84 14.35
N SER A 29 3.09 -6.50 14.30
CA SER A 29 2.61 -5.76 13.14
C SER A 29 3.11 -4.32 13.20
N THR A 30 3.78 -3.87 12.14
CA THR A 30 4.24 -2.48 12.03
C THR A 30 3.09 -1.48 12.09
N ASN A 31 1.91 -1.82 11.54
CA ASN A 31 0.71 -0.99 11.64
C ASN A 31 0.22 -0.84 13.08
N ALA A 32 0.12 -1.94 13.81
CA ALA A 32 -0.36 -1.92 15.19
C ALA A 32 0.58 -1.09 16.08
N ASP A 33 1.88 -1.29 15.94
CA ASP A 33 2.88 -0.56 16.73
C ASP A 33 2.87 0.94 16.39
N LEU A 34 2.73 1.28 15.11
CA LEU A 34 2.73 2.67 14.68
C LEU A 34 1.42 3.39 15.02
N LEU A 35 0.28 2.68 15.09
CA LEU A 35 -0.98 3.20 15.62
C LEU A 35 -0.81 3.59 17.09
N LEU A 36 -0.26 2.70 17.92
CA LEU A 36 0.03 2.99 19.33
C LEU A 36 1.01 4.18 19.50
N ALA A 37 2.05 4.23 18.65
CA ALA A 37 2.98 5.36 18.65
C ALA A 37 2.28 6.66 18.24
N GLY A 38 1.34 6.61 17.29
CA GLY A 38 0.53 7.74 16.86
C GLY A 38 -0.37 8.29 17.97
N GLU A 39 -1.01 7.42 18.74
CA GLU A 39 -1.76 7.78 19.95
C GLU A 39 -0.84 8.43 21.01
N GLY A 40 0.39 7.93 21.12
CA GLY A 40 1.44 8.47 22.00
C GLY A 40 2.11 9.75 21.49
N GLY A 41 1.65 10.34 20.38
CA GLY A 41 2.17 11.60 19.87
C GLY A 41 3.34 11.49 18.89
N ALA A 42 3.62 10.32 18.30
CA ALA A 42 4.65 10.17 17.28
C ALA A 42 4.46 11.23 16.17
N PRO A 43 5.53 11.87 15.69
CA PRO A 43 5.41 12.98 14.72
C PRO A 43 4.95 12.50 13.34
N HIS A 44 4.51 13.47 12.50
CA HIS A 44 4.29 13.25 11.08
C HIS A 44 5.53 12.66 10.42
N HIS A 45 5.35 11.76 9.43
CA HIS A 45 6.44 11.03 8.77
C HIS A 45 7.25 10.10 9.69
N SER A 46 6.68 9.66 10.82
CA SER A 46 7.22 8.51 11.54
C SER A 46 7.03 7.24 10.70
N VAL A 47 8.08 6.47 10.56
CA VAL A 47 8.11 5.23 9.77
C VAL A 47 8.64 4.08 10.62
N LEU A 48 7.93 2.96 10.61
CA LEU A 48 8.38 1.72 11.23
C LEU A 48 8.52 0.63 10.17
N MET A 49 9.75 0.16 9.99
CA MET A 49 10.08 -0.98 9.14
C MET A 49 10.46 -2.18 10.01
N ALA A 50 10.00 -3.37 9.64
CA ALA A 50 10.41 -4.62 10.29
C ALA A 50 11.02 -5.60 9.28
N ASP A 51 11.99 -6.40 9.73
CA ASP A 51 12.51 -7.49 8.91
C ASP A 51 11.56 -8.68 8.91
N PHE A 52 10.76 -8.84 9.98
CA PHE A 52 9.73 -9.87 10.09
C PHE A 52 8.51 -9.37 10.88
N GLN A 53 7.33 -9.84 10.47
CA GLN A 53 6.08 -9.65 11.21
C GLN A 53 5.46 -11.00 11.56
N SER A 54 5.31 -11.30 12.87
CA SER A 54 4.67 -12.54 13.32
C SER A 54 3.13 -12.54 13.19
N SER A 55 2.52 -11.37 13.00
CA SER A 55 1.08 -11.16 12.85
C SER A 55 0.78 -10.08 11.80
N GLY A 56 1.45 -10.17 10.64
CA GLY A 56 1.25 -9.25 9.52
C GLY A 56 -0.21 -9.23 9.07
N LYS A 57 -0.78 -8.03 8.88
CA LYS A 57 -2.19 -7.84 8.56
C LYS A 57 -2.42 -7.41 7.12
N GLY A 58 -3.42 -7.99 6.48
CA GLY A 58 -4.05 -7.52 5.26
C GLY A 58 -5.47 -7.01 5.50
N ARG A 59 -6.20 -6.66 4.44
CA ARG A 59 -7.64 -6.32 4.53
C ARG A 59 -8.48 -7.58 4.81
N LEU A 60 -9.68 -7.37 5.39
CA LEU A 60 -10.65 -8.45 5.63
C LEU A 60 -10.05 -9.62 6.43
N ASP A 61 -9.31 -9.29 7.49
CA ASP A 61 -8.66 -10.24 8.41
C ASP A 61 -7.67 -11.22 7.75
N ARG A 62 -7.22 -10.92 6.53
CA ARG A 62 -6.17 -11.70 5.86
C ARG A 62 -4.82 -11.45 6.50
N THR A 63 -3.97 -12.45 6.47
CA THR A 63 -2.59 -12.34 6.92
C THR A 63 -1.68 -11.93 5.77
N TRP A 64 -0.75 -11.00 6.03
CA TRP A 64 0.38 -10.74 5.15
C TRP A 64 1.57 -11.60 5.58
N VAL A 65 2.03 -12.47 4.70
CA VAL A 65 3.12 -13.43 4.97
C VAL A 65 4.38 -13.00 4.23
N ALA A 66 5.53 -13.08 4.89
CA ALA A 66 6.84 -12.83 4.31
C ALA A 66 7.89 -13.65 5.04
N GLU A 67 8.96 -14.04 4.33
CA GLU A 67 10.15 -14.60 4.97
C GLU A 67 11.00 -13.49 5.62
N PRO A 68 11.67 -13.76 6.75
CA PRO A 68 12.47 -12.75 7.46
C PRO A 68 13.52 -12.08 6.56
N GLY A 69 13.53 -10.75 6.54
CA GLY A 69 14.51 -9.92 5.86
C GLY A 69 14.41 -9.87 4.33
N THR A 70 13.45 -10.58 3.72
CA THR A 70 13.36 -10.67 2.25
C THR A 70 12.50 -9.60 1.62
N ASN A 71 11.51 -9.05 2.35
CA ASN A 71 10.48 -8.18 1.82
C ASN A 71 10.42 -6.84 2.57
N LEU A 72 9.90 -5.81 1.91
CA LEU A 72 9.60 -4.56 2.59
C LEU A 72 8.31 -4.72 3.39
N LEU A 73 8.43 -4.59 4.70
CA LEU A 73 7.34 -4.60 5.67
C LEU A 73 7.41 -3.28 6.43
N VAL A 74 6.59 -2.31 6.05
CA VAL A 74 6.70 -0.95 6.57
C VAL A 74 5.35 -0.31 6.79
N SER A 75 5.26 0.55 7.80
CA SER A 75 4.14 1.44 8.05
C SER A 75 4.61 2.88 8.16
N LEU A 76 3.79 3.81 7.66
CA LEU A 76 4.05 5.25 7.64
C LEU A 76 2.92 5.98 8.35
N LEU A 77 3.25 6.96 9.18
CA LEU A 77 2.30 7.78 9.93
C LEU A 77 2.20 9.17 9.32
N PHE A 78 0.96 9.57 9.04
CA PHE A 78 0.59 10.88 8.53
C PHE A 78 -0.28 11.59 9.56
N ARG A 79 0.18 12.72 10.13
CA ARG A 79 -0.67 13.57 10.98
C ARG A 79 -1.66 14.32 10.10
N LEU A 80 -2.88 14.44 10.59
CA LEU A 80 -3.92 15.23 9.94
C LEU A 80 -4.00 16.58 10.63
N ASP A 81 -3.82 17.65 9.87
CA ASP A 81 -4.04 19.00 10.35
C ASP A 81 -5.54 19.24 10.61
N ALA A 82 -5.84 20.11 11.57
CA ALA A 82 -7.23 20.51 11.84
C ALA A 82 -7.80 21.19 10.58
N GLY A 83 -8.73 20.51 9.91
CA GLY A 83 -9.31 20.97 8.64
C GLY A 83 -8.72 20.30 7.39
N ALA A 84 -7.74 19.40 7.52
CA ALA A 84 -7.25 18.61 6.40
C ALA A 84 -8.38 17.73 5.82
N GLN A 85 -8.61 17.87 4.52
CA GLN A 85 -9.73 17.20 3.84
C GLN A 85 -9.29 16.00 2.99
N ARG A 86 -8.09 15.44 3.23
CA ARG A 86 -7.63 14.27 2.49
C ARG A 86 -8.29 13.01 3.03
N PRO A 87 -9.16 12.32 2.27
CA PRO A 87 -9.84 11.12 2.73
C PRO A 87 -8.86 9.93 2.83
N LEU A 88 -9.19 8.96 3.70
CA LEU A 88 -8.34 7.81 4.04
C LEU A 88 -7.85 7.03 2.81
N HIS A 89 -8.73 6.79 1.83
CA HIS A 89 -8.37 6.05 0.62
C HIS A 89 -7.26 6.72 -0.20
N GLN A 90 -7.16 8.05 -0.15
CA GLN A 90 -6.10 8.76 -0.88
C GLN A 90 -4.71 8.53 -0.29
N PHE A 91 -4.59 8.23 1.00
CA PHE A 91 -3.31 7.81 1.58
C PHE A 91 -2.89 6.43 1.06
N THR A 92 -3.86 5.50 0.87
CA THR A 92 -3.60 4.22 0.21
C THR A 92 -3.14 4.41 -1.24
N GLN A 93 -3.82 5.27 -1.99
CA GLN A 93 -3.49 5.60 -3.38
C GLN A 93 -2.09 6.20 -3.50
N MET A 94 -1.78 7.19 -2.68
CA MET A 94 -0.49 7.88 -2.63
C MET A 94 0.67 6.92 -2.35
N VAL A 95 0.55 6.08 -1.32
CA VAL A 95 1.58 5.11 -0.95
C VAL A 95 1.72 4.03 -2.01
N GLY A 96 0.62 3.57 -2.63
CA GLY A 96 0.64 2.61 -3.72
C GLY A 96 1.35 3.12 -4.97
N MET A 97 1.01 4.34 -5.44
CA MET A 97 1.68 4.96 -6.58
C MET A 97 3.18 5.20 -6.30
N ALA A 98 3.52 5.63 -5.08
CA ALA A 98 4.93 5.81 -4.69
C ALA A 98 5.69 4.48 -4.72
N ALA A 99 5.08 3.39 -4.24
CA ALA A 99 5.68 2.06 -4.30
C ALA A 99 5.86 1.56 -5.74
N ALA A 100 4.89 1.80 -6.63
CA ALA A 100 5.02 1.45 -8.04
C ALA A 100 6.20 2.18 -8.68
N ARG A 101 6.35 3.48 -8.43
CA ARG A 101 7.49 4.28 -8.94
C ARG A 101 8.82 3.82 -8.35
N ALA A 102 8.84 3.49 -7.06
CA ALA A 102 10.04 2.95 -6.42
C ALA A 102 10.47 1.62 -7.06
N CYS A 103 9.54 0.70 -7.32
CA CYS A 103 9.82 -0.56 -8.02
C CYS A 103 10.41 -0.30 -9.41
N THR A 104 9.87 0.68 -10.15
CA THR A 104 10.41 1.06 -11.45
C THR A 104 11.83 1.59 -11.33
N GLN A 105 12.09 2.44 -10.34
CA GLN A 105 13.41 3.05 -10.12
C GLN A 105 14.48 2.02 -9.72
N VAL A 106 14.15 1.07 -8.84
CA VAL A 106 15.14 0.14 -8.26
C VAL A 106 15.30 -1.15 -9.05
N ALA A 107 14.27 -1.56 -9.81
CA ALA A 107 14.25 -2.85 -10.49
C ALA A 107 13.86 -2.76 -11.98
N SER A 108 13.56 -1.58 -12.50
CA SER A 108 13.01 -1.37 -13.86
C SER A 108 11.72 -2.15 -14.13
N ILE A 109 10.96 -2.42 -13.07
CA ILE A 109 9.66 -3.09 -13.12
C ILE A 109 8.58 -2.07 -12.78
N THR A 110 7.60 -1.89 -13.65
CA THR A 110 6.46 -1.00 -13.42
C THR A 110 5.24 -1.80 -13.03
N PRO A 111 4.91 -1.89 -11.72
CA PRO A 111 3.70 -2.55 -11.27
C PRO A 111 2.46 -1.76 -11.69
N ASN A 112 1.39 -2.46 -12.00
CA ASN A 112 0.07 -1.89 -12.25
C ASN A 112 -0.70 -1.72 -10.94
N MET A 113 -1.29 -0.53 -10.74
CA MET A 113 -2.24 -0.29 -9.65
C MET A 113 -3.52 -1.07 -9.89
N LYS A 114 -3.95 -1.87 -8.93
CA LYS A 114 -5.25 -2.56 -8.93
C LYS A 114 -6.09 -2.11 -7.75
N TRP A 115 -7.29 -1.62 -8.05
CA TRP A 115 -8.24 -1.23 -7.00
C TRP A 115 -8.59 -2.43 -6.11
N PRO A 116 -8.70 -2.24 -4.78
CA PRO A 116 -8.54 -0.95 -4.10
C PRO A 116 -7.13 -0.67 -3.55
N ASN A 117 -6.25 -1.67 -3.44
CA ASN A 117 -5.06 -1.57 -2.60
C ASN A 117 -3.91 -2.50 -2.98
N ASP A 118 -3.89 -3.02 -4.19
CA ASP A 118 -2.88 -3.96 -4.65
C ASP A 118 -2.00 -3.39 -5.77
N LEU A 119 -0.76 -3.85 -5.83
CA LEU A 119 0.09 -3.71 -7.01
C LEU A 119 0.31 -5.08 -7.64
N LEU A 120 0.24 -5.12 -8.96
CA LEU A 120 0.42 -6.33 -9.75
C LEU A 120 1.55 -6.18 -10.77
N VAL A 121 2.28 -7.28 -10.99
CA VAL A 121 3.18 -7.46 -12.14
C VAL A 121 2.76 -8.76 -12.83
N ASN A 122 2.56 -8.73 -14.14
CA ASN A 122 2.09 -9.89 -14.90
C ASN A 122 0.85 -10.57 -14.28
N ASN A 123 -0.11 -9.75 -13.79
CA ASN A 123 -1.33 -10.18 -13.07
C ASN A 123 -1.08 -10.94 -11.75
N LYS A 124 0.15 -10.96 -11.24
CA LYS A 124 0.48 -11.53 -9.92
C LYS A 124 0.71 -10.41 -8.91
N LYS A 125 0.24 -10.61 -7.69
CA LYS A 125 0.38 -9.63 -6.62
C LYS A 125 1.84 -9.48 -6.19
N ILE A 126 2.35 -8.25 -6.21
CA ILE A 126 3.68 -7.90 -5.69
C ILE A 126 3.59 -7.06 -4.42
N SER A 127 2.49 -6.35 -4.21
CA SER A 127 2.31 -5.49 -3.03
C SER A 127 0.86 -5.42 -2.59
N GLY A 128 0.65 -5.19 -1.29
CA GLY A 128 -0.64 -4.89 -0.69
C GLY A 128 -0.53 -3.77 0.33
N ILE A 129 -1.53 -2.90 0.39
CA ILE A 129 -1.55 -1.70 1.22
C ILE A 129 -2.74 -1.75 2.18
N LEU A 130 -2.53 -1.34 3.43
CA LEU A 130 -3.56 -1.27 4.47
C LEU A 130 -3.49 0.05 5.22
N ALA A 131 -4.43 0.96 4.94
CA ALA A 131 -4.57 2.19 5.69
C ALA A 131 -5.53 2.02 6.87
N GLN A 132 -5.16 2.57 8.02
CA GLN A 132 -5.97 2.62 9.24
C GLN A 132 -5.96 4.05 9.76
N GLY A 133 -7.13 4.60 10.01
CA GLY A 133 -7.31 5.98 10.46
C GLY A 133 -7.64 6.08 11.93
N ALA A 134 -7.18 7.16 12.55
CA ALA A 134 -7.62 7.71 13.82
C ALA A 134 -8.02 9.19 13.60
N PRO A 135 -8.71 9.85 14.53
CA PRO A 135 -9.20 11.22 14.30
C PRO A 135 -8.13 12.26 13.93
N GLN A 136 -6.88 12.03 14.34
CA GLN A 136 -5.78 12.99 14.19
C GLN A 136 -4.63 12.48 13.32
N PHE A 137 -4.68 11.26 12.84
CA PHE A 137 -3.64 10.67 12.02
C PHE A 137 -4.12 9.45 11.23
N VAL A 138 -3.33 9.10 10.22
CA VAL A 138 -3.50 7.88 9.43
C VAL A 138 -2.20 7.10 9.49
N VAL A 139 -2.29 5.78 9.66
CA VAL A 139 -1.18 4.85 9.47
C VAL A 139 -1.43 4.04 8.22
N VAL A 140 -0.47 4.05 7.30
CA VAL A 140 -0.51 3.25 6.08
C VAL A 140 0.57 2.20 6.12
N GLY A 141 0.17 0.94 6.24
CA GLY A 141 1.05 -0.20 6.08
C GLY A 141 1.15 -0.63 4.63
N ILE A 142 2.33 -1.00 4.21
CA ILE A 142 2.57 -1.60 2.90
C ILE A 142 3.55 -2.76 3.02
N GLY A 143 3.19 -3.87 2.37
CA GLY A 143 4.09 -4.97 2.10
C GLY A 143 4.48 -4.98 0.62
N VAL A 144 5.77 -5.04 0.32
CA VAL A 144 6.27 -5.24 -1.06
C VAL A 144 7.12 -6.50 -1.09
N ASN A 145 6.77 -7.42 -1.95
CA ASN A 145 7.56 -8.63 -2.21
C ASN A 145 8.81 -8.24 -3.00
N VAL A 146 9.96 -8.21 -2.33
CA VAL A 146 11.24 -7.85 -2.93
C VAL A 146 12.02 -9.12 -3.30
N GLY A 147 12.42 -9.93 -2.31
CA GLY A 147 13.21 -11.14 -2.52
C GLY A 147 12.40 -12.44 -2.53
N TRP A 148 11.22 -12.42 -1.94
CA TRP A 148 10.36 -13.60 -1.79
C TRP A 148 8.89 -13.26 -2.02
N ALA A 149 8.11 -14.25 -2.47
CA ALA A 149 6.65 -14.14 -2.59
C ALA A 149 5.99 -15.49 -2.32
N PRO A 150 4.78 -15.52 -1.72
CA PRO A 150 4.01 -16.74 -1.58
C PRO A 150 3.52 -17.26 -2.94
N GLU A 151 3.05 -18.50 -2.97
CA GLU A 151 2.44 -19.10 -4.17
C GLU A 151 1.30 -18.23 -4.70
N GLY A 152 1.23 -18.06 -6.02
CA GLY A 152 0.26 -17.20 -6.70
C GLY A 152 0.60 -15.71 -6.73
N ALA A 153 1.64 -15.27 -6.00
CA ALA A 153 2.17 -13.91 -6.04
C ALA A 153 3.51 -13.84 -6.80
N THR A 154 4.12 -12.65 -6.84
CA THR A 154 5.45 -12.46 -7.43
C THR A 154 6.29 -11.49 -6.60
N SER A 155 7.60 -11.40 -6.90
CA SER A 155 8.54 -10.50 -6.23
C SER A 155 9.44 -9.77 -7.24
N LEU A 156 10.12 -8.70 -6.83
CA LEU A 156 11.04 -7.97 -7.71
C LEU A 156 12.15 -8.86 -8.23
N VAL A 157 12.74 -9.70 -7.37
CA VAL A 157 13.80 -10.62 -7.77
C VAL A 157 13.31 -11.69 -8.73
N HIS A 158 12.05 -12.15 -8.59
CA HIS A 158 11.46 -13.11 -9.53
C HIS A 158 11.25 -12.49 -10.92
N GLU A 159 10.75 -11.26 -10.98
CA GLU A 159 10.46 -10.57 -12.25
C GLU A 159 11.71 -9.98 -12.91
N ALA A 160 12.73 -9.63 -12.12
CA ALA A 160 14.03 -9.12 -12.58
C ALA A 160 15.18 -9.82 -11.83
N PRO A 161 15.58 -11.03 -12.22
CA PRO A 161 16.59 -11.82 -11.49
C PRO A 161 17.97 -11.16 -11.37
N ALA A 162 18.29 -10.21 -12.25
CA ALA A 162 19.52 -9.42 -12.15
C ALA A 162 19.40 -8.25 -11.13
N CYS A 163 18.22 -8.01 -10.60
CA CYS A 163 17.99 -6.95 -9.61
C CYS A 163 18.56 -7.37 -8.26
N ALA A 164 19.45 -6.53 -7.71
CA ALA A 164 19.99 -6.70 -6.37
C ALA A 164 19.31 -5.80 -5.33
N ALA A 165 18.11 -5.28 -5.63
CA ALA A 165 17.38 -4.38 -4.74
C ALA A 165 17.06 -5.04 -3.40
N LYS A 166 17.28 -4.26 -2.33
CA LYS A 166 16.95 -4.63 -0.96
C LYS A 166 15.63 -3.94 -0.54
N PRO A 167 14.94 -4.45 0.47
CA PRO A 167 13.76 -3.78 1.03
C PRO A 167 13.99 -2.31 1.39
N THR A 168 15.18 -1.98 1.93
CA THR A 168 15.58 -0.61 2.26
C THR A 168 15.72 0.30 1.03
N ASP A 169 16.13 -0.23 -0.12
CA ASP A 169 16.29 0.55 -1.35
C ASP A 169 14.92 0.95 -1.89
N VAL A 170 13.94 0.02 -1.83
CA VAL A 170 12.55 0.31 -2.21
C VAL A 170 11.97 1.40 -1.31
N LEU A 171 12.12 1.29 0.02
CA LEU A 171 11.64 2.32 0.94
C LEU A 171 12.30 3.67 0.66
N ARG A 172 13.63 3.71 0.51
CA ARG A 172 14.38 4.94 0.24
C ARG A 172 13.89 5.62 -1.04
N ALA A 173 13.58 4.86 -2.08
CA ALA A 173 13.02 5.37 -3.32
C ALA A 173 11.55 5.83 -3.19
N MET A 174 10.75 5.19 -2.31
CA MET A 174 9.35 5.56 -2.09
C MET A 174 9.18 6.93 -1.42
N LEU A 175 9.99 7.24 -0.40
CA LEU A 175 9.76 8.39 0.48
C LEU A 175 9.72 9.74 -0.27
N PRO A 176 10.61 10.05 -1.25
CA PRO A 176 10.53 11.26 -2.04
C PRO A 176 9.27 11.34 -2.90
N HIS A 177 8.80 10.21 -3.45
CA HIS A 177 7.56 10.18 -4.22
C HIS A 177 6.34 10.46 -3.34
N ILE A 178 6.30 9.90 -2.12
CA ILE A 178 5.24 10.21 -1.16
C ILE A 178 5.21 11.71 -0.87
N ALA A 179 6.34 12.32 -0.52
CA ALA A 179 6.43 13.75 -0.24
C ALA A 179 5.96 14.61 -1.44
N SER A 180 6.29 14.20 -2.67
CA SER A 180 5.79 14.86 -3.88
C SER A 180 4.27 14.76 -4.01
N PHE A 181 3.68 13.60 -3.74
CA PHE A 181 2.23 13.40 -3.83
C PHE A 181 1.45 14.09 -2.71
N GLU A 182 2.06 14.26 -1.52
CA GLU A 182 1.44 15.04 -0.45
C GLU A 182 1.22 16.50 -0.82
N SER A 183 2.06 17.06 -1.69
CA SER A 183 1.92 18.45 -2.18
C SER A 183 0.77 18.64 -3.17
N LEU A 184 0.21 17.56 -3.71
CA LEU A 184 -0.93 17.61 -4.63
C LEU A 184 -2.23 17.88 -3.86
N THR A 185 -3.14 18.62 -4.48
CA THR A 185 -4.52 18.72 -3.96
C THR A 185 -5.22 17.36 -4.03
N PRO A 186 -6.28 17.14 -3.21
CA PRO A 186 -7.05 15.90 -3.29
C PRO A 186 -7.56 15.58 -4.72
N GLN A 187 -7.94 16.60 -5.49
CA GLN A 187 -8.42 16.44 -6.87
C GLN A 187 -7.28 16.01 -7.82
N GLN A 188 -6.10 16.64 -7.70
CA GLN A 188 -4.95 16.28 -8.53
C GLN A 188 -4.47 14.86 -8.25
N LEU A 189 -4.42 14.46 -6.98
CA LEU A 189 -4.03 13.11 -6.61
C LEU A 189 -5.05 12.07 -7.10
N HIS A 190 -6.34 12.39 -6.99
CA HIS A 190 -7.41 11.53 -7.48
C HIS A 190 -7.33 11.32 -9.00
N GLN A 191 -7.14 12.41 -9.77
CA GLN A 191 -6.98 12.31 -11.23
C GLN A 191 -5.77 11.46 -11.60
N LEU A 192 -4.61 11.72 -10.99
CA LEU A 192 -3.40 10.95 -11.23
C LEU A 192 -3.61 9.45 -10.93
N TYR A 193 -4.28 9.14 -9.81
CA TYR A 193 -4.60 7.75 -9.48
C TYR A 193 -5.50 7.08 -10.51
N GLN A 194 -6.55 7.76 -10.98
CA GLN A 194 -7.43 7.23 -12.02
C GLN A 194 -6.68 6.93 -13.32
N ASP A 195 -5.77 7.82 -13.73
CA ASP A 195 -4.98 7.68 -14.95
C ASP A 195 -4.02 6.48 -14.89
N GLU A 196 -3.53 6.15 -13.68
CA GLU A 196 -2.59 5.04 -13.44
C GLU A 196 -3.29 3.72 -13.05
N LEU A 197 -4.61 3.74 -12.80
CA LEU A 197 -5.33 2.58 -12.30
C LEU A 197 -5.67 1.57 -13.40
N SER A 198 -5.02 0.41 -13.39
CA SER A 198 -5.24 -0.64 -14.38
C SER A 198 -6.62 -1.31 -14.32
N THR A 199 -7.38 -1.08 -13.26
CA THR A 199 -8.74 -1.61 -13.10
C THR A 199 -9.75 -0.93 -14.02
N ILE A 200 -9.55 0.37 -14.32
CA ILE A 200 -10.46 1.12 -15.19
C ILE A 200 -10.46 0.56 -16.61
N GLY A 201 -11.64 0.41 -17.19
CA GLY A 201 -11.85 -0.19 -18.51
C GLY A 201 -11.84 -1.72 -18.52
N GLN A 202 -11.48 -2.37 -17.42
CA GLN A 202 -11.47 -3.83 -17.34
C GLN A 202 -12.84 -4.39 -17.00
N ARG A 203 -13.15 -5.57 -17.56
CA ARG A 203 -14.26 -6.39 -17.08
C ARG A 203 -13.84 -7.00 -15.74
N VAL A 204 -14.65 -6.78 -14.73
CA VAL A 204 -14.38 -7.19 -13.35
C VAL A 204 -15.50 -8.03 -12.79
N ARG A 205 -15.14 -8.94 -11.90
CA ARG A 205 -16.02 -9.63 -10.96
C ARG A 205 -15.68 -9.13 -9.57
N VAL A 206 -16.65 -8.59 -8.89
CA VAL A 206 -16.51 -8.07 -7.53
C VAL A 206 -17.25 -8.98 -6.57
N GLU A 207 -16.52 -9.61 -5.68
CA GLU A 207 -17.11 -10.38 -4.58
C GLU A 207 -17.31 -9.43 -3.39
N GLN A 208 -18.56 -9.11 -3.11
CA GLN A 208 -18.93 -8.19 -2.04
C GLN A 208 -19.06 -8.91 -0.70
N HIS A 209 -19.01 -8.15 0.38
CA HIS A 209 -19.31 -8.67 1.71
C HIS A 209 -20.74 -9.23 1.74
N GLY A 210 -20.90 -10.48 2.24
CA GLY A 210 -22.20 -11.16 2.20
C GLY A 210 -22.40 -12.09 1.01
N GLY A 211 -21.38 -12.26 0.12
CA GLY A 211 -21.38 -13.26 -0.95
C GLY A 211 -22.09 -12.82 -2.23
N ALA A 212 -22.60 -11.59 -2.30
CA ALA A 212 -23.12 -11.05 -3.55
C ALA A 212 -21.97 -10.85 -4.56
N VAL A 213 -22.22 -11.20 -5.81
CA VAL A 213 -21.28 -11.07 -6.93
C VAL A 213 -21.84 -10.04 -7.90
N LEU A 214 -20.99 -9.07 -8.26
CA LEU A 214 -21.28 -8.07 -9.29
C LEU A 214 -20.27 -8.26 -10.44
N GLU A 215 -20.77 -8.38 -11.68
CA GLU A 215 -19.94 -8.43 -12.88
C GLU A 215 -20.26 -7.26 -13.81
N GLY A 216 -19.23 -6.65 -14.37
CA GLY A 216 -19.39 -5.51 -15.28
C GLY A 216 -18.05 -4.89 -15.68
N ILE A 217 -18.13 -3.72 -16.28
CA ILE A 217 -16.94 -2.91 -16.62
C ILE A 217 -16.68 -1.93 -15.49
N ALA A 218 -15.45 -1.90 -14.98
CA ALA A 218 -14.99 -0.86 -14.06
C ALA A 218 -14.84 0.47 -14.82
N VAL A 219 -15.67 1.46 -14.48
CA VAL A 219 -15.78 2.69 -15.27
C VAL A 219 -14.92 3.82 -14.72
N ALA A 220 -14.92 3.98 -13.38
CA ALA A 220 -14.22 5.05 -12.69
C ALA A 220 -14.01 4.70 -11.21
N VAL A 221 -13.18 5.46 -10.53
CA VAL A 221 -13.18 5.56 -9.07
C VAL A 221 -13.74 6.92 -8.68
N HIS A 222 -14.72 6.94 -7.80
CA HIS A 222 -15.29 8.18 -7.28
C HIS A 222 -14.34 8.91 -6.33
N THR A 223 -14.59 10.19 -6.10
CA THR A 223 -13.81 11.03 -5.17
C THR A 223 -13.85 10.53 -3.72
N ASP A 224 -14.84 9.71 -3.37
CA ASP A 224 -14.95 9.01 -2.08
C ASP A 224 -14.22 7.66 -2.03
N GLY A 225 -13.57 7.26 -3.14
CA GLY A 225 -12.78 6.04 -3.26
C GLY A 225 -13.55 4.81 -3.75
N ARG A 226 -14.88 4.89 -3.93
CA ARG A 226 -15.69 3.78 -4.44
C ARG A 226 -15.43 3.51 -5.91
N LEU A 227 -15.38 2.22 -6.26
CA LEU A 227 -15.30 1.78 -7.65
C LEU A 227 -16.70 1.83 -8.28
N LEU A 228 -16.82 2.48 -9.43
CA LEU A 228 -18.03 2.46 -10.24
C LEU A 228 -17.93 1.29 -11.24
N VAL A 229 -18.87 0.35 -11.13
CA VAL A 229 -18.98 -0.79 -12.04
C VAL A 229 -20.30 -0.68 -12.80
N ARG A 230 -20.23 -0.81 -14.13
CA ARG A 230 -21.41 -0.80 -15.02
C ARG A 230 -21.67 -2.21 -15.54
N GLU A 231 -22.84 -2.75 -15.26
CA GLU A 231 -23.31 -4.03 -15.81
C GLU A 231 -23.65 -3.93 -17.30
N ASP A 232 -23.80 -5.07 -17.97
CA ASP A 232 -24.14 -5.14 -19.41
C ASP A 232 -25.54 -4.57 -19.73
N ASN A 233 -26.44 -4.56 -18.74
CA ASN A 233 -27.78 -3.94 -18.84
C ASN A 233 -27.76 -2.40 -18.68
N GLY A 234 -26.58 -1.82 -18.44
CA GLY A 234 -26.36 -0.38 -18.22
C GLY A 234 -26.54 0.09 -16.77
N ALA A 235 -26.90 -0.79 -15.83
CA ALA A 235 -27.00 -0.42 -14.41
C ALA A 235 -25.60 -0.11 -13.83
N GLU A 236 -25.53 0.94 -13.00
CA GLU A 236 -24.28 1.38 -12.36
C GLU A 236 -24.32 1.12 -10.86
N HIS A 237 -23.24 0.56 -10.35
CA HIS A 237 -23.08 0.18 -8.95
C HIS A 237 -21.83 0.80 -8.35
N HIS A 238 -21.98 1.40 -7.17
CA HIS A 238 -20.87 1.92 -6.36
C HIS A 238 -20.41 0.87 -5.38
N VAL A 239 -19.17 0.42 -5.52
CA VAL A 239 -18.55 -0.61 -4.70
C VAL A 239 -17.63 0.05 -3.67
N ASP A 240 -17.97 -0.07 -2.39
CA ASP A 240 -17.16 0.48 -1.28
C ASP A 240 -15.97 -0.42 -0.95
N THR A 241 -16.21 -1.72 -0.89
CA THR A 241 -15.23 -2.75 -0.56
C THR A 241 -15.54 -4.04 -1.32
N GLY A 242 -14.53 -4.83 -1.61
CA GLY A 242 -14.68 -6.13 -2.25
C GLY A 242 -13.36 -6.66 -2.74
N ASP A 243 -13.38 -7.94 -3.12
CA ASP A 243 -12.31 -8.53 -3.89
C ASP A 243 -12.63 -8.37 -5.37
N VAL A 244 -11.81 -7.60 -6.04
CA VAL A 244 -11.94 -7.39 -7.49
C VAL A 244 -11.07 -8.40 -8.22
N VAL A 245 -11.67 -9.19 -9.08
CA VAL A 245 -10.98 -10.06 -10.02
C VAL A 245 -11.15 -9.48 -11.42
N HIS A 246 -10.04 -9.23 -12.11
CA HIS A 246 -10.07 -8.86 -13.52
C HIS A 246 -10.41 -10.11 -14.34
N LEU A 247 -11.55 -10.09 -15.04
CA LEU A 247 -11.95 -11.15 -15.92
C LEU A 247 -11.20 -11.00 -17.26
N ARG A 248 -10.60 -12.08 -17.74
CA ARG A 248 -9.99 -12.10 -19.08
C ARG A 248 -11.11 -12.29 -20.10
N SER A 249 -11.01 -11.59 -21.24
CA SER A 249 -11.76 -11.99 -22.44
C SER A 249 -11.32 -13.40 -22.81
N ALA A 250 -12.30 -14.28 -23.03
CA ALA A 250 -12.08 -15.66 -23.50
C ALA A 250 -11.46 -15.66 -24.89
#